data_d6cc94cc3b68c247b20e99b572645e71
#
_entry.id   d6cc94cc3b68c247b20e99b572645e71
#
_cell.length_a   1.000
_cell.length_b   1.000
_cell.length_c   1.000
_cell.angle_alpha   90.00
_cell.angle_beta   90.00
_cell.angle_gamma   90.00
#
_symmetry.space_group_name_H-M   'P 1'
#
loop_
_entity.id
_entity.type
_entity.pdbx_description
1 polymer ?
#
loop_
_entity_poly.entity_id
_entity_poly.type
_entity_poly.pdbx_seq_one_letter_code
_entity_poly.pdbx_strand_id
1 'polypeptide(L)'
;TPIIIGKKEGAFAATSESSSLPNLDYEIDRFVGPGEILCMRADGIEQMRRPNEKMQICSFLWVYYGFPVSCYEGRNVEEVRFQCGYKMGKKDESKVDCVCGIPDSGVGMALGYAEGKGAPYHRAIAKYTPTWPRSFTPANQEMRSLVAKMKLIPNRAMLEGKRILFCDDSIVRGTQLRDNVKILYDYGAKEVHMRIACPPLIYGCPFI
;
A
#
# COMPACT_ATOMS: atom_id res chain seq x y z
N THR A 1 2.93 15.19 -3.27
CA THR A 1 1.69 14.72 -2.62
C THR A 1 0.52 15.43 -3.29
N PRO A 2 -0.51 14.74 -3.76
CA PRO A 2 -1.72 15.37 -4.27
C PRO A 2 -2.44 16.11 -3.15
N ILE A 3 -3.14 17.18 -3.50
CA ILE A 3 -4.07 17.88 -2.62
C ILE A 3 -5.43 17.88 -3.31
N ILE A 4 -6.45 17.47 -2.59
CA ILE A 4 -7.82 17.37 -3.07
C ILE A 4 -8.68 18.34 -2.28
N ILE A 5 -9.47 19.13 -2.98
CA ILE A 5 -10.42 20.06 -2.38
C ILE A 5 -11.79 19.40 -2.34
N GLY A 6 -12.40 19.46 -1.18
CA GLY A 6 -13.79 19.08 -0.94
C GLY A 6 -14.63 20.27 -0.53
N LYS A 7 -15.91 20.19 -0.86
CA LYS A 7 -16.91 21.18 -0.48
C LYS A 7 -18.16 20.52 0.08
N LYS A 8 -18.79 21.20 1.01
CA LYS A 8 -20.17 20.96 1.46
C LYS A 8 -20.79 22.29 1.83
N GLU A 9 -22.07 22.29 2.16
CA GLU A 9 -22.76 23.51 2.56
C GLU A 9 -22.02 24.21 3.71
N GLY A 10 -21.62 25.46 3.49
CA GLY A 10 -20.94 26.30 4.47
C GLY A 10 -19.49 25.92 4.79
N ALA A 11 -18.86 24.96 4.06
CA ALA A 11 -17.50 24.53 4.40
C ALA A 11 -16.68 24.01 3.20
N PHE A 12 -15.37 24.24 3.28
CA PHE A 12 -14.36 23.65 2.39
C PHE A 12 -13.36 22.83 3.21
N ALA A 13 -12.80 21.81 2.58
CA ALA A 13 -11.72 21.00 3.15
C ALA A 13 -10.62 20.75 2.13
N ALA A 14 -9.39 20.58 2.59
CA ALA A 14 -8.26 20.13 1.78
C ALA A 14 -7.63 18.90 2.42
N THR A 15 -7.35 17.90 1.62
CA THR A 15 -6.79 16.62 2.07
C THR A 15 -5.81 16.05 1.05
N SER A 16 -4.95 15.15 1.48
CA SER A 16 -4.11 14.34 0.59
C SER A 16 -4.72 12.97 0.24
N GLU A 17 -5.82 12.57 0.93
CA GLU A 17 -6.52 11.31 0.73
C GLU A 17 -7.95 11.58 0.25
N SER A 18 -8.26 11.22 -1.00
CA SER A 18 -9.59 11.51 -1.59
C SER A 18 -10.74 10.85 -0.83
N SER A 19 -10.51 9.67 -0.25
CA SER A 19 -11.54 8.93 0.50
C SER A 19 -11.97 9.59 1.80
N SER A 20 -11.17 10.48 2.37
CA SER A 20 -11.53 11.19 3.60
C SER A 20 -12.67 12.19 3.40
N LEU A 21 -12.82 12.72 2.18
CA LEU A 21 -13.87 13.71 1.88
C LEU A 21 -15.28 13.10 1.94
N PRO A 22 -15.61 12.02 1.19
CA PRO A 22 -16.91 11.37 1.30
C PRO A 22 -17.23 10.86 2.71
N ASN A 23 -16.21 10.37 3.45
CA ASN A 23 -16.40 9.91 4.83
C ASN A 23 -16.83 11.01 5.80
N LEU A 24 -16.64 12.28 5.43
CA LEU A 24 -17.01 13.47 6.21
C LEU A 24 -18.10 14.29 5.53
N ASP A 25 -18.84 13.66 4.60
CA ASP A 25 -19.93 14.28 3.84
C ASP A 25 -19.51 15.49 2.98
N TYR A 26 -18.25 15.46 2.47
CA TYR A 26 -17.80 16.41 1.48
C TYR A 26 -17.89 15.81 0.07
N GLU A 27 -18.33 16.60 -0.88
CA GLU A 27 -18.15 16.30 -2.29
C GLU A 27 -16.74 16.68 -2.73
N ILE A 28 -16.13 15.86 -3.59
CA ILE A 28 -14.83 16.18 -4.21
C ILE A 28 -15.07 17.29 -5.23
N ASP A 29 -14.49 18.46 -5.00
CA ASP A 29 -14.56 19.58 -5.92
C ASP A 29 -13.53 19.46 -7.04
N ARG A 30 -12.23 19.40 -6.67
CA ARG A 30 -11.15 19.22 -7.64
C ARG A 30 -9.82 18.81 -6.99
N PHE A 31 -8.90 18.35 -7.83
CA PHE A 31 -7.50 18.17 -7.48
C PHE A 31 -6.71 19.46 -7.73
N VAL A 32 -5.85 19.84 -6.81
CA VAL A 32 -4.97 20.99 -6.94
C VAL A 32 -3.82 20.65 -7.87
N GLY A 33 -3.56 21.51 -8.86
CA GLY A 33 -2.52 21.29 -9.85
C GLY A 33 -1.09 21.54 -9.32
N PRO A 34 -0.06 21.18 -10.10
CA PRO A 34 1.33 21.27 -9.67
C PRO A 34 1.75 22.75 -9.47
N GLY A 35 2.18 23.07 -8.25
CA GLY A 35 2.61 24.43 -7.88
C GLY A 35 1.48 25.47 -7.80
N GLU A 36 0.23 25.05 -7.88
CA GLU A 36 -0.92 25.90 -7.67
C GLU A 36 -1.00 26.38 -6.22
N ILE A 37 -1.44 27.62 -6.00
CA ILE A 37 -1.65 28.21 -4.69
C ILE A 37 -3.09 28.66 -4.57
N LEU A 38 -3.77 28.16 -3.54
CA LEU A 38 -5.15 28.51 -3.21
C LEU A 38 -5.22 29.17 -1.84
N CYS A 39 -6.05 30.20 -1.72
CA CYS A 39 -6.47 30.76 -0.45
C CYS A 39 -7.91 30.29 -0.17
N MET A 40 -8.10 29.50 0.89
CA MET A 40 -9.39 29.00 1.30
C MET A 40 -9.92 29.84 2.46
N ARG A 41 -11.15 30.35 2.31
CA ARG A 41 -11.89 31.10 3.34
C ARG A 41 -13.26 30.48 3.51
N ALA A 42 -13.99 30.88 4.54
CA ALA A 42 -15.33 30.38 4.79
C ALA A 42 -16.33 30.71 3.66
N ASP A 43 -16.10 31.80 2.96
CA ASP A 43 -16.95 32.33 1.88
C ASP A 43 -16.49 31.90 0.48
N GLY A 44 -15.34 31.22 0.33
CA GLY A 44 -14.89 30.75 -0.97
C GLY A 44 -13.41 30.36 -1.06
N ILE A 45 -13.03 29.99 -2.26
CA ILE A 45 -11.65 29.61 -2.62
C ILE A 45 -11.17 30.53 -3.73
N GLU A 46 -10.07 31.23 -3.45
CA GLU A 46 -9.41 32.13 -4.39
C GLU A 46 -8.12 31.48 -4.92
N GLN A 47 -7.96 31.46 -6.23
CA GLN A 47 -6.72 31.00 -6.86
C GLN A 47 -5.67 32.13 -6.90
N MET A 48 -4.68 32.03 -6.03
CA MET A 48 -3.59 33.00 -5.95
C MET A 48 -2.52 32.78 -7.03
N ARG A 49 -2.32 31.53 -7.44
CA ARG A 49 -1.39 31.14 -8.50
C ARG A 49 -1.95 29.99 -9.30
N ARG A 50 -1.87 30.08 -10.62
CA ARG A 50 -2.26 29.01 -11.53
C ARG A 50 -1.30 27.81 -11.46
N PRO A 51 -1.76 26.59 -11.75
CA PRO A 51 -0.89 25.42 -11.83
C PRO A 51 0.13 25.55 -12.95
N ASN A 52 1.25 24.89 -12.78
CA ASN A 52 2.24 24.72 -13.85
C ASN A 52 1.68 23.79 -14.93
N GLU A 53 2.15 23.95 -16.17
CA GLU A 53 1.71 23.13 -17.31
C GLU A 53 2.13 21.66 -17.19
N LYS A 54 3.30 21.38 -16.57
CA LYS A 54 3.87 20.04 -16.49
C LYS A 54 3.56 19.41 -15.15
N MET A 55 2.75 18.34 -15.19
CA MET A 55 2.50 17.47 -14.06
C MET A 55 3.43 16.25 -14.08
N GLN A 56 3.99 15.90 -12.92
CA GLN A 56 4.76 14.68 -12.72
C GLN A 56 4.09 13.84 -11.65
N ILE A 57 3.80 12.58 -11.98
CA ILE A 57 3.09 11.65 -11.11
C ILE A 57 4.02 10.49 -10.78
N CYS A 58 4.11 10.15 -9.50
CA CYS A 58 4.87 9.00 -9.03
C CYS A 58 3.95 7.79 -8.87
N SER A 59 4.28 6.65 -9.49
CA SER A 59 3.51 5.40 -9.37
C SER A 59 3.44 4.87 -7.93
N PHE A 60 4.37 5.28 -7.07
CA PHE A 60 4.40 4.94 -5.65
C PHE A 60 3.14 5.43 -4.89
N LEU A 61 2.47 6.44 -5.45
CA LEU A 61 1.18 6.91 -4.96
C LEU A 61 0.14 5.78 -4.87
N TRP A 62 0.05 4.92 -5.89
CA TRP A 62 -0.85 3.76 -5.89
C TRP A 62 -0.23 2.53 -5.26
N VAL A 63 1.04 2.28 -5.50
CA VAL A 63 1.69 1.04 -5.04
C VAL A 63 1.78 0.97 -3.52
N TYR A 64 2.07 2.09 -2.86
CA TYR A 64 2.32 2.11 -1.41
C TYR A 64 1.51 3.17 -0.66
N TYR A 65 1.58 4.44 -1.10
CA TYR A 65 1.14 5.59 -0.31
C TYR A 65 -0.38 5.65 -0.12
N GLY A 66 -1.14 5.54 -1.22
CA GLY A 66 -2.58 5.77 -1.22
C GLY A 66 -3.36 4.76 -0.38
N PHE A 67 -4.42 5.23 0.25
CA PHE A 67 -5.36 4.35 0.94
C PHE A 67 -6.19 3.57 -0.08
N PRO A 68 -6.55 2.28 0.16
CA PRO A 68 -7.17 1.41 -0.86
C PRO A 68 -8.40 1.97 -1.56
N VAL A 69 -9.25 2.68 -0.82
CA VAL A 69 -10.49 3.26 -1.38
C VAL A 69 -10.30 4.65 -2.01
N SER A 70 -9.10 5.22 -1.92
CA SER A 70 -8.78 6.50 -2.55
C SER A 70 -8.61 6.40 -4.05
N CYS A 71 -8.90 7.49 -4.75
CA CYS A 71 -8.69 7.65 -6.19
C CYS A 71 -7.75 8.83 -6.46
N TYR A 72 -6.81 8.61 -7.37
CA TYR A 72 -5.90 9.64 -7.86
C TYR A 72 -5.86 9.56 -9.39
N GLU A 73 -5.90 10.70 -10.06
CA GLU A 73 -5.90 10.77 -11.53
C GLU A 73 -6.95 9.84 -12.19
N GLY A 74 -8.12 9.76 -11.58
CA GLY A 74 -9.20 8.89 -12.05
C GLY A 74 -8.99 7.39 -11.86
N ARG A 75 -7.96 6.97 -11.10
CA ARG A 75 -7.64 5.56 -10.84
C ARG A 75 -7.73 5.24 -9.36
N ASN A 76 -8.54 4.23 -9.03
CA ASN A 76 -8.64 3.71 -7.65
C ASN A 76 -7.35 2.96 -7.27
N VAL A 77 -6.92 3.12 -6.02
CA VAL A 77 -5.68 2.54 -5.51
C VAL A 77 -5.75 1.01 -5.49
N GLU A 78 -6.83 0.45 -4.96
CA GLU A 78 -6.98 -1.01 -4.85
C GLU A 78 -7.08 -1.67 -6.23
N GLU A 79 -7.79 -1.04 -7.16
CA GLU A 79 -7.88 -1.53 -8.55
C GLU A 79 -6.50 -1.58 -9.22
N VAL A 80 -5.67 -0.54 -9.05
CA VAL A 80 -4.32 -0.52 -9.60
C VAL A 80 -3.45 -1.62 -9.00
N ARG A 81 -3.53 -1.84 -7.66
CA ARG A 81 -2.81 -2.94 -6.98
C ARG A 81 -3.26 -4.30 -7.49
N PHE A 82 -4.56 -4.50 -7.61
CA PHE A 82 -5.14 -5.73 -8.14
C PHE A 82 -4.65 -6.00 -9.56
N GLN A 83 -4.75 -5.04 -10.47
CA GLN A 83 -4.32 -5.18 -11.86
C GLN A 83 -2.81 -5.42 -12.00
N CYS A 84 -2.01 -4.82 -11.13
CA CYS A 84 -0.57 -5.10 -11.06
C CYS A 84 -0.33 -6.58 -10.72
N GLY A 85 -0.94 -7.07 -9.65
CA GLY A 85 -0.86 -8.47 -9.24
C GLY A 85 -1.35 -9.43 -10.31
N TYR A 86 -2.51 -9.16 -10.91
CA TYR A 86 -3.11 -10.00 -11.95
C TYR A 86 -2.17 -10.19 -13.16
N LYS A 87 -1.56 -9.10 -13.65
CA LYS A 87 -0.60 -9.16 -14.75
C LYS A 87 0.67 -9.92 -14.38
N MET A 88 1.13 -9.80 -13.14
CA MET A 88 2.29 -10.53 -12.64
C MET A 88 1.97 -12.03 -12.50
N GLY A 89 0.81 -12.37 -11.93
CA GLY A 89 0.36 -13.75 -11.76
C GLY A 89 0.23 -14.51 -13.08
N LYS A 90 -0.30 -13.85 -14.11
CA LYS A 90 -0.40 -14.42 -15.47
C LYS A 90 0.94 -14.80 -16.10
N LYS A 91 2.01 -14.09 -15.76
CA LYS A 91 3.35 -14.31 -16.33
C LYS A 91 4.23 -15.23 -15.50
N ASP A 92 3.84 -15.51 -14.27
CA ASP A 92 4.67 -16.27 -13.34
C ASP A 92 4.46 -17.78 -13.53
N GLU A 93 5.55 -18.50 -13.77
CA GLU A 93 5.55 -19.96 -13.98
C GLU A 93 5.86 -20.74 -12.68
N SER A 94 6.14 -20.06 -11.56
CA SER A 94 6.46 -20.72 -10.29
C SER A 94 5.32 -21.64 -9.83
N LYS A 95 5.67 -22.81 -9.29
CA LYS A 95 4.68 -23.75 -8.74
C LYS A 95 4.45 -23.45 -7.27
N VAL A 96 3.30 -22.91 -6.95
CA VAL A 96 2.90 -22.55 -5.59
C VAL A 96 1.55 -23.16 -5.23
N ASP A 97 1.35 -23.44 -3.97
CA ASP A 97 0.09 -24.05 -3.47
C ASP A 97 -0.93 -22.96 -3.11
N CYS A 98 -0.47 -21.77 -2.75
CA CYS A 98 -1.33 -20.61 -2.45
C CYS A 98 -0.57 -19.29 -2.51
N VAL A 99 -1.32 -18.19 -2.54
CA VAL A 99 -0.84 -16.81 -2.54
C VAL A 99 -1.33 -16.10 -1.28
N CYS A 100 -0.53 -15.22 -0.72
CA CYS A 100 -0.85 -14.37 0.42
C CYS A 100 -0.31 -12.95 0.21
N GLY A 101 -1.01 -11.94 0.71
CA GLY A 101 -0.49 -10.57 0.78
C GLY A 101 0.14 -10.28 2.14
N ILE A 102 1.24 -9.52 2.14
CA ILE A 102 1.71 -8.91 3.38
C ILE A 102 0.73 -7.80 3.76
N PRO A 103 0.09 -7.90 4.93
CA PRO A 103 -0.90 -6.90 5.33
C PRO A 103 -0.28 -5.53 5.65
N ASP A 104 -0.91 -4.41 5.26
CA ASP A 104 -2.15 -4.31 4.48
C ASP A 104 -1.86 -4.03 3.00
N SER A 105 -0.71 -3.45 2.67
CA SER A 105 -0.35 -2.92 1.35
C SER A 105 -0.23 -3.99 0.25
N GLY A 106 0.22 -5.19 0.60
CA GLY A 106 0.36 -6.31 -0.34
C GLY A 106 -0.94 -7.06 -0.65
N VAL A 107 -2.05 -6.78 0.06
CA VAL A 107 -3.29 -7.58 -0.06
C VAL A 107 -3.94 -7.44 -1.43
N GLY A 108 -4.16 -6.22 -1.91
CA GLY A 108 -4.80 -5.99 -3.21
C GLY A 108 -4.00 -6.61 -4.36
N MET A 109 -2.67 -6.46 -4.33
CA MET A 109 -1.79 -7.11 -5.30
C MET A 109 -1.88 -8.64 -5.22
N ALA A 110 -1.92 -9.22 -4.02
CA ALA A 110 -1.98 -10.66 -3.83
C ALA A 110 -3.30 -11.26 -4.31
N LEU A 111 -4.41 -10.56 -4.13
CA LEU A 111 -5.72 -10.97 -4.67
C LEU A 111 -5.68 -11.03 -6.19
N GLY A 112 -5.20 -9.97 -6.83
CA GLY A 112 -5.04 -9.95 -8.29
C GLY A 112 -4.05 -11.02 -8.78
N TYR A 113 -2.95 -11.21 -8.05
CA TYR A 113 -1.96 -12.22 -8.39
C TYR A 113 -2.52 -13.66 -8.31
N ALA A 114 -3.27 -13.95 -7.26
CA ALA A 114 -3.93 -15.24 -7.08
C ALA A 114 -4.89 -15.55 -8.22
N GLU A 115 -5.71 -14.58 -8.62
CA GLU A 115 -6.61 -14.72 -9.77
C GLU A 115 -5.85 -14.90 -11.08
N GLY A 116 -4.86 -14.06 -11.36
CA GLY A 116 -4.05 -14.15 -12.59
C GLY A 116 -3.26 -15.45 -12.71
N LYS A 117 -2.83 -16.01 -11.57
CA LYS A 117 -2.10 -17.29 -11.47
C LYS A 117 -3.02 -18.51 -11.51
N GLY A 118 -4.30 -18.37 -11.17
CA GLY A 118 -5.20 -19.47 -10.92
C GLY A 118 -4.88 -20.26 -9.65
N ALA A 119 -4.29 -19.61 -8.64
CA ALA A 119 -3.94 -20.18 -7.34
C ALA A 119 -4.85 -19.62 -6.23
N PRO A 120 -5.18 -20.39 -5.18
CA PRO A 120 -6.02 -19.88 -4.11
C PRO A 120 -5.31 -18.80 -3.29
N TYR A 121 -6.05 -17.77 -2.86
CA TYR A 121 -5.58 -16.81 -1.88
C TYR A 121 -5.79 -17.34 -0.46
N HIS A 122 -4.74 -17.36 0.36
CA HIS A 122 -4.84 -17.73 1.78
C HIS A 122 -4.30 -16.61 2.67
N ARG A 123 -5.00 -16.36 3.78
CA ARG A 123 -4.52 -15.40 4.79
C ARG A 123 -3.54 -16.10 5.74
N ALA A 124 -2.31 -16.31 5.24
CA ALA A 124 -1.26 -16.98 5.98
C ALA A 124 -0.55 -16.08 7.00
N ILE A 125 -0.75 -14.77 6.92
CA ILE A 125 -0.29 -13.78 7.90
C ILE A 125 -1.47 -12.88 8.26
N ALA A 126 -1.62 -12.59 9.55
CA ALA A 126 -2.54 -11.59 10.06
C ALA A 126 -1.79 -10.45 10.73
N LYS A 127 -2.25 -9.21 10.54
CA LYS A 127 -1.74 -8.04 11.24
C LYS A 127 -2.42 -7.91 12.60
N TYR A 128 -1.63 -7.70 13.65
CA TYR A 128 -2.15 -7.38 14.96
C TYR A 128 -2.25 -5.86 15.13
N THR A 129 -3.47 -5.36 15.03
CA THR A 129 -3.75 -3.92 15.02
C THR A 129 -3.78 -3.22 16.40
N PRO A 130 -4.04 -3.89 17.57
CA PRO A 130 -4.08 -3.21 18.86
C PRO A 130 -2.73 -2.71 19.37
N THR A 131 -1.63 -3.15 18.77
CA THR A 131 -0.29 -2.70 19.14
C THR A 131 0.19 -1.56 18.24
N TRP A 132 0.96 -0.67 18.78
CA TRP A 132 1.74 0.45 18.21
C TRP A 132 1.56 0.70 16.70
N PRO A 133 1.07 1.86 16.28
CA PRO A 133 0.79 2.17 14.86
C PRO A 133 2.04 2.07 13.97
N ARG A 134 3.26 2.24 14.55
CA ARG A 134 4.52 2.19 13.80
C ARG A 134 5.62 1.47 14.60
N SER A 135 6.28 0.49 13.98
CA SER A 135 7.32 -0.34 14.61
C SER A 135 8.62 0.40 14.98
N PHE A 136 8.82 1.62 14.49
CA PHE A 136 10.00 2.44 14.78
C PHE A 136 9.81 3.43 15.94
N THR A 137 8.63 3.49 16.53
CA THR A 137 8.30 4.39 17.66
C THR A 137 9.01 4.04 18.97
N PRO A 138 9.29 2.75 19.32
CA PRO A 138 10.02 2.41 20.53
C PRO A 138 11.48 2.86 20.51
N ALA A 139 11.97 3.33 21.67
CA ALA A 139 13.29 3.94 21.81
C ALA A 139 14.47 2.96 21.68
N ASN A 140 14.29 1.66 22.01
CA ASN A 140 15.37 0.67 21.96
C ASN A 140 15.16 -0.40 20.88
N GLN A 141 16.25 -1.04 20.45
CA GLN A 141 16.25 -2.03 19.35
C GLN A 141 15.54 -3.33 19.72
N GLU A 142 15.61 -3.79 20.95
CA GLU A 142 14.94 -5.02 21.42
C GLU A 142 13.43 -4.86 21.40
N MET A 143 12.93 -3.71 21.86
CA MET A 143 11.50 -3.40 21.83
C MET A 143 11.00 -3.25 20.37
N ARG A 144 11.79 -2.65 19.48
CA ARG A 144 11.47 -2.57 18.04
C ARG A 144 11.35 -3.95 17.42
N SER A 145 12.28 -4.86 17.73
CA SER A 145 12.26 -6.25 17.24
C SER A 145 11.05 -7.02 17.79
N LEU A 146 10.71 -6.81 19.05
CA LEU A 146 9.52 -7.42 19.67
C LEU A 146 8.23 -6.92 19.01
N VAL A 147 8.09 -5.60 18.85
CA VAL A 147 6.93 -4.98 18.20
C VAL A 147 6.80 -5.44 16.76
N ALA A 148 7.91 -5.56 16.02
CA ALA A 148 7.90 -6.09 14.65
C ALA A 148 7.39 -7.54 14.59
N LYS A 149 7.83 -8.40 15.51
CA LYS A 149 7.35 -9.80 15.64
C LYS A 149 5.87 -9.88 16.01
N MET A 150 5.39 -9.00 16.89
CA MET A 150 4.00 -8.97 17.32
C MET A 150 3.05 -8.42 16.23
N LYS A 151 3.57 -7.61 15.31
CA LYS A 151 2.76 -6.93 14.30
C LYS A 151 2.22 -7.85 13.21
N LEU A 152 2.99 -8.86 12.82
CA LEU A 152 2.65 -9.83 11.78
C LEU A 152 2.66 -11.24 12.37
N ILE A 153 1.49 -11.82 12.53
CA ILE A 153 1.29 -13.14 13.14
C ILE A 153 1.07 -14.17 12.03
N PRO A 154 2.02 -15.12 11.85
CA PRO A 154 1.86 -16.22 10.90
C PRO A 154 0.81 -17.23 11.38
N ASN A 155 0.05 -17.77 10.43
CA ASN A 155 -0.95 -18.80 10.68
C ASN A 155 -0.38 -20.18 10.27
N ARG A 156 0.02 -21.00 11.27
CA ARG A 156 0.60 -22.32 11.03
C ARG A 156 -0.27 -23.22 10.15
N ALA A 157 -1.58 -23.27 10.39
CA ALA A 157 -2.51 -24.10 9.62
C ALA A 157 -2.56 -23.73 8.12
N MET A 158 -2.22 -22.49 7.78
CA MET A 158 -2.16 -22.01 6.40
C MET A 158 -0.77 -22.14 5.77
N LEU A 159 0.28 -22.35 6.57
CA LEU A 159 1.68 -22.39 6.14
C LEU A 159 2.24 -23.79 6.03
N GLU A 160 1.89 -24.67 6.99
CA GLU A 160 2.55 -25.97 7.17
C GLU A 160 2.50 -26.84 5.90
N GLY A 161 3.69 -27.26 5.44
CA GLY A 161 3.87 -28.11 4.28
C GLY A 161 3.62 -27.44 2.92
N LYS A 162 3.29 -26.14 2.86
CA LYS A 162 2.91 -25.46 1.63
C LYS A 162 4.05 -24.68 0.99
N ARG A 163 4.04 -24.63 -0.34
CA ARG A 163 4.80 -23.67 -1.15
C ARG A 163 3.94 -22.42 -1.28
N ILE A 164 4.32 -21.36 -0.59
CA ILE A 164 3.50 -20.16 -0.52
C ILE A 164 4.21 -18.98 -1.20
N LEU A 165 3.42 -18.18 -1.92
CA LEU A 165 3.88 -16.95 -2.52
C LEU A 165 3.29 -15.76 -1.80
N PHE A 166 4.16 -14.86 -1.35
CA PHE A 166 3.78 -13.61 -0.73
C PHE A 166 3.94 -12.45 -1.72
N CYS A 167 2.95 -11.57 -1.75
CA CYS A 167 3.02 -10.29 -2.43
C CYS A 167 3.21 -9.17 -1.42
N ASP A 168 4.10 -8.22 -1.76
CA ASP A 168 4.33 -7.01 -0.98
C ASP A 168 4.52 -5.80 -1.92
N ASP A 169 4.41 -4.60 -1.38
CA ASP A 169 4.55 -3.37 -2.15
C ASP A 169 6.00 -3.07 -2.53
N SER A 170 6.93 -3.17 -1.60
CA SER A 170 8.32 -2.73 -1.78
C SER A 170 9.30 -3.42 -0.83
N ILE A 171 10.58 -3.47 -1.22
CA ILE A 171 11.69 -3.85 -0.36
C ILE A 171 12.60 -2.63 -0.18
N VAL A 172 12.73 -2.16 1.07
CA VAL A 172 13.59 -1.00 1.38
C VAL A 172 14.99 -1.44 1.79
N ARG A 173 15.13 -2.17 2.91
CA ARG A 173 16.42 -2.60 3.46
C ARG A 173 16.65 -4.11 3.45
N GLY A 174 15.64 -4.90 3.14
CA GLY A 174 15.70 -6.36 3.09
C GLY A 174 15.85 -7.09 4.43
N THR A 175 16.24 -6.42 5.51
CA THR A 175 16.43 -7.05 6.84
C THR A 175 15.12 -7.57 7.41
N GLN A 176 14.05 -6.78 7.37
CA GLN A 176 12.73 -7.20 7.83
C GLN A 176 12.19 -8.37 7.00
N LEU A 177 12.42 -8.33 5.68
CA LEU A 177 12.00 -9.41 4.79
C LEU A 177 12.68 -10.73 5.15
N ARG A 178 14.01 -10.72 5.37
CA ARG A 178 14.77 -11.91 5.77
C ARG A 178 14.28 -12.50 7.08
N ASP A 179 14.02 -11.67 8.08
CA ASP A 179 13.54 -12.11 9.38
C ASP A 179 12.12 -12.69 9.28
N ASN A 180 11.25 -12.05 8.49
CA ASN A 180 9.90 -12.55 8.22
C ASN A 180 9.94 -13.90 7.49
N VAL A 181 10.78 -14.07 6.46
CA VAL A 181 10.93 -15.33 5.74
C VAL A 181 11.39 -16.45 6.66
N LYS A 182 12.34 -16.18 7.57
CA LYS A 182 12.77 -17.16 8.58
C LYS A 182 11.61 -17.62 9.45
N ILE A 183 10.81 -16.68 9.95
CA ILE A 183 9.62 -17.00 10.78
C ILE A 183 8.64 -17.89 10.00
N LEU A 184 8.43 -17.65 8.70
CA LEU A 184 7.54 -18.49 7.89
C LEU A 184 8.01 -19.95 7.79
N TYR A 185 9.33 -20.17 7.65
CA TYR A 185 9.91 -21.53 7.70
C TYR A 185 9.78 -22.16 9.09
N ASP A 186 9.98 -21.39 10.17
CA ASP A 186 9.78 -21.87 11.55
C ASP A 186 8.30 -22.29 11.81
N TYR A 187 7.36 -21.72 11.06
CA TYR A 187 5.93 -22.09 11.08
C TYR A 187 5.58 -23.22 10.08
N GLY A 188 6.58 -23.84 9.46
CA GLY A 188 6.42 -25.04 8.66
C GLY A 188 6.18 -24.83 7.16
N ALA A 189 6.39 -23.64 6.63
CA ALA A 189 6.34 -23.42 5.18
C ALA A 189 7.39 -24.27 4.48
N LYS A 190 7.01 -24.95 3.38
CA LYS A 190 7.90 -25.78 2.57
C LYS A 190 8.78 -24.92 1.67
N GLU A 191 8.18 -23.93 1.03
CA GLU A 191 8.87 -22.95 0.18
C GLU A 191 8.19 -21.59 0.35
N VAL A 192 9.01 -20.53 0.32
CA VAL A 192 8.53 -19.14 0.38
C VAL A 192 9.01 -18.39 -0.85
N HIS A 193 8.09 -17.92 -1.64
CA HIS A 193 8.32 -17.05 -2.80
C HIS A 193 7.86 -15.63 -2.48
N MET A 194 8.55 -14.63 -3.04
CA MET A 194 8.16 -13.23 -2.88
C MET A 194 7.96 -12.56 -4.23
N ARG A 195 6.95 -11.72 -4.34
CA ARG A 195 6.74 -10.84 -5.49
C ARG A 195 6.46 -9.43 -5.00
N ILE A 196 7.17 -8.49 -5.58
CA ILE A 196 7.18 -7.10 -5.16
C ILE A 196 6.58 -6.25 -6.28
N ALA A 197 5.63 -5.40 -5.92
CA ALA A 197 4.94 -4.53 -6.88
C ALA A 197 5.86 -3.44 -7.43
N CYS A 198 6.69 -2.84 -6.56
CA CYS A 198 7.62 -1.80 -6.94
C CYS A 198 8.80 -2.39 -7.72
N PRO A 199 9.13 -1.91 -8.91
CA PRO A 199 10.32 -2.33 -9.63
C PRO A 199 11.59 -1.88 -8.91
N PRO A 200 12.76 -2.49 -9.21
CA PRO A 200 14.03 -2.05 -8.64
C PRO A 200 14.29 -0.57 -8.94
N LEU A 201 14.71 0.17 -7.90
CA LEU A 201 15.18 1.55 -8.07
C LEU A 201 16.58 1.54 -8.68
N ILE A 202 16.71 2.08 -9.87
CA ILE A 202 18.01 2.21 -10.58
C ILE A 202 18.63 3.60 -10.39
N TYR A 203 17.87 4.56 -9.92
CA TYR A 203 18.33 5.91 -9.55
C TYR A 203 17.76 6.31 -8.20
N GLY A 204 18.51 7.10 -7.43
CA GLY A 204 18.03 7.66 -6.17
C GLY A 204 16.84 8.60 -6.39
N CYS A 205 15.87 8.55 -5.48
CA CYS A 205 14.77 9.51 -5.47
C CYS A 205 15.21 10.80 -4.76
N PRO A 206 15.06 12.00 -5.37
CA PRO A 206 15.45 13.26 -4.74
C PRO A 206 14.49 13.69 -3.62
N PHE A 207 13.34 13.01 -3.46
CA PHE A 207 12.29 13.39 -2.50
C PHE A 207 12.19 12.45 -1.30
N ILE A 208 12.77 11.24 -1.37
CA ILE A 208 12.66 10.21 -0.33
C ILE A 208 14.06 9.63 -0.05
#